data_c64e96ded562384e4e4a11c24f412b8e
#
_entry.id   c64e96ded562384e4e4a11c24f412b8e
#
_cell.length_a   1.000
_cell.length_b   1.000
_cell.length_c   1.000
_cell.angle_alpha   90.00
_cell.angle_beta   90.00
_cell.angle_gamma   90.00
#
_symmetry.space_group_name_H-M   'P 1'
#
loop_
_entity.id
_entity.type
_entity.pdbx_description
1 polymer ?
#
loop_
_entity_poly.entity_id
_entity_poly.type
_entity_poly.pdbx_seq_one_letter_code
_entity_poly.pdbx_strand_id
1 'polypeptide(L)'
;MYRLSEDFNTILNTYQIPNLINNLEFIDDKIFIATENVLPMYRVNGDPSSGILKAYRFSFEIYYSTDCVEWTKVENDIIKSFYGDGINMQKINDKLFINHMLYSDDKLIDIKYEAHEPCRVSKVGSYICEVVPDNEYKTENNTVLAFSNDGVYWAYLPIDIKTNVIQKVFELGDEIVIEDYRDYYVGDKEEVFSQLREKLPNNPVYVKFNDDILGFDEPPIIEDGSTLVPMRFLFEQMGADVEWDSETQTATATIENKAVTFSIDNVNARINNKPAKMDVPARLVNGKTMVPLRFLSENMGYDVDWDADSRTAIVNS
;
A
#
# COMPACT_ATOMS: atom_id res chain seq x y z
N MET A 1 -1.48 30.67 -3.60
CA MET A 1 -2.17 30.15 -4.82
C MET A 1 -2.93 31.28 -5.49
N TYR A 2 -3.03 31.28 -6.81
CA TYR A 2 -3.77 32.30 -7.57
C TYR A 2 -4.81 31.61 -8.43
N ARG A 3 -6.02 32.17 -8.48
CA ARG A 3 -7.01 31.82 -9.50
C ARG A 3 -6.86 32.77 -10.67
N LEU A 4 -6.64 32.24 -11.84
CA LEU A 4 -6.50 33.01 -13.08
C LEU A 4 -7.81 33.01 -13.87
N SER A 5 -7.96 33.99 -14.78
CA SER A 5 -8.98 33.99 -15.81
C SER A 5 -8.78 32.85 -16.80
N GLU A 6 -9.79 32.50 -17.60
CA GLU A 6 -9.69 31.39 -18.60
C GLU A 6 -8.59 31.62 -19.62
N ASP A 7 -8.21 32.85 -19.92
CA ASP A 7 -7.12 33.24 -20.81
C ASP A 7 -5.75 33.35 -20.12
N PHE A 8 -5.69 33.04 -18.82
CA PHE A 8 -4.52 33.10 -17.95
C PHE A 8 -3.86 34.48 -17.78
N ASN A 9 -4.53 35.55 -18.22
CA ASN A 9 -3.98 36.92 -18.23
C ASN A 9 -4.33 37.76 -16.98
N THR A 10 -5.32 37.34 -16.22
CA THR A 10 -5.81 38.09 -15.05
C THR A 10 -5.85 37.21 -13.80
N ILE A 11 -5.28 37.70 -12.69
CA ILE A 11 -5.45 37.08 -11.38
C ILE A 11 -6.82 37.45 -10.84
N LEU A 12 -7.72 36.47 -10.74
CA LEU A 12 -9.08 36.69 -10.21
C LEU A 12 -9.10 36.67 -8.70
N ASN A 13 -8.30 35.79 -8.08
CA ASN A 13 -8.22 35.67 -6.63
C ASN A 13 -6.82 35.25 -6.21
N THR A 14 -6.46 35.63 -4.98
CA THR A 14 -5.24 35.19 -4.28
C THR A 14 -5.65 34.48 -3.00
N TYR A 15 -5.17 33.26 -2.84
CA TYR A 15 -5.45 32.45 -1.65
C TYR A 15 -4.18 32.29 -0.83
N GLN A 16 -4.33 32.39 0.50
CA GLN A 16 -3.24 32.09 1.42
C GLN A 16 -3.22 30.59 1.69
N ILE A 17 -2.06 29.96 1.51
CA ILE A 17 -1.84 28.55 1.74
C ILE A 17 -0.79 28.42 2.84
N PRO A 18 -1.00 27.52 3.82
CA PRO A 18 0.03 27.24 4.81
C PRO A 18 1.27 26.69 4.11
N ASN A 19 2.45 27.22 4.42
CA ASN A 19 3.75 26.71 3.99
C ASN A 19 3.97 26.53 2.47
N LEU A 20 5.09 25.90 2.09
CA LEU A 20 5.40 25.54 0.71
C LEU A 20 4.60 24.31 0.29
N ILE A 21 3.92 24.38 -0.85
CA ILE A 21 3.22 23.23 -1.43
C ILE A 21 4.27 22.31 -2.06
N ASN A 22 4.28 21.05 -1.61
CA ASN A 22 5.08 19.98 -2.20
C ASN A 22 4.28 19.19 -3.24
N ASN A 23 2.99 18.94 -2.95
CA ASN A 23 2.10 18.19 -3.84
C ASN A 23 0.67 18.74 -3.77
N LEU A 24 -0.12 18.55 -4.85
CA LEU A 24 -1.51 18.97 -4.96
C LEU A 24 -2.31 17.95 -5.77
N GLU A 25 -3.46 17.52 -5.23
CA GLU A 25 -4.39 16.61 -5.89
C GLU A 25 -5.85 17.04 -5.71
N PHE A 26 -6.71 16.61 -6.65
CA PHE A 26 -8.14 16.87 -6.64
C PHE A 26 -8.92 15.56 -6.46
N ILE A 27 -9.73 15.50 -5.41
CA ILE A 27 -10.63 14.38 -5.13
C ILE A 27 -12.01 14.93 -4.85
N ASP A 28 -12.99 14.50 -5.63
CA ASP A 28 -14.36 15.00 -5.57
C ASP A 28 -14.41 16.52 -5.65
N ASP A 29 -15.00 17.18 -4.67
CA ASP A 29 -15.05 18.63 -4.53
C ASP A 29 -13.90 19.21 -3.69
N LYS A 30 -12.95 18.39 -3.26
CA LYS A 30 -11.84 18.79 -2.39
C LYS A 30 -10.53 18.94 -3.16
N ILE A 31 -9.77 19.95 -2.78
CA ILE A 31 -8.38 20.14 -3.17
C ILE A 31 -7.51 19.72 -1.99
N PHE A 32 -6.64 18.77 -2.20
CA PHE A 32 -5.65 18.34 -1.21
C PHE A 32 -4.30 18.97 -1.52
N ILE A 33 -3.62 19.47 -0.51
CA ILE A 33 -2.25 19.94 -0.60
C ILE A 33 -1.39 19.26 0.46
N ALA A 34 -0.19 18.82 0.06
CA ALA A 34 0.87 18.48 0.99
C ALA A 34 1.82 19.68 1.10
N THR A 35 2.14 20.08 2.29
CA THR A 35 3.06 21.17 2.59
C THR A 35 4.28 20.67 3.32
N GLU A 36 5.41 21.30 3.05
CA GLU A 36 6.70 20.96 3.64
C GLU A 36 7.14 22.03 4.65
N ASN A 37 7.48 21.59 5.85
CA ASN A 37 8.09 22.41 6.88
C ASN A 37 9.55 22.03 7.05
N VAL A 38 10.45 22.97 6.86
CA VAL A 38 11.88 22.80 7.12
C VAL A 38 12.16 23.04 8.60
N LEU A 39 12.46 21.99 9.34
CA LEU A 39 12.83 22.07 10.74
C LEU A 39 14.35 22.19 10.90
N PRO A 40 14.87 23.18 11.64
CA PRO A 40 16.29 23.24 11.92
C PRO A 40 16.70 22.05 12.80
N MET A 41 17.63 21.22 12.34
CA MET A 41 18.22 20.19 13.19
C MET A 41 19.19 20.83 14.19
N TYR A 42 18.96 20.56 15.47
CA TYR A 42 19.94 20.87 16.50
C TYR A 42 21.17 19.97 16.35
N ARG A 43 22.37 20.56 16.49
CA ARG A 43 23.65 19.85 16.49
C ARG A 43 23.60 18.70 17.51
N VAL A 44 23.82 17.48 17.04
CA VAL A 44 24.41 16.45 17.90
C VAL A 44 25.90 16.80 18.03
N ASN A 45 26.39 16.94 19.24
CA ASN A 45 27.78 17.26 19.55
C ASN A 45 28.71 16.23 18.88
N GLY A 46 29.34 16.63 17.78
CA GLY A 46 30.37 15.90 17.05
C GLY A 46 31.50 16.87 16.68
N ASP A 47 32.71 16.37 16.65
CA ASP A 47 33.99 16.99 16.37
C ASP A 47 33.91 18.27 15.51
N PRO A 48 34.48 19.41 15.97
CA PRO A 48 34.47 20.68 15.25
C PRO A 48 35.26 20.68 13.92
N SER A 49 36.00 19.64 13.63
CA SER A 49 36.84 19.54 12.42
C SER A 49 36.12 18.88 11.22
N SER A 50 34.98 18.26 11.40
CA SER A 50 34.16 17.76 10.32
C SER A 50 33.27 18.87 9.78
N GLY A 51 33.39 19.18 8.50
CA GLY A 51 32.62 20.23 7.82
C GLY A 51 31.12 20.10 8.12
N ILE A 52 30.49 21.25 8.41
CA ILE A 52 29.10 21.33 8.84
C ILE A 52 28.16 20.83 7.73
N LEU A 53 27.79 19.58 7.77
CA LEU A 53 26.59 19.10 7.09
C LEU A 53 25.40 19.59 7.95
N LYS A 54 24.73 20.65 7.50
CA LYS A 54 23.42 21.02 8.01
C LYS A 54 22.43 19.95 7.52
N ALA A 55 22.17 18.96 8.34
CA ALA A 55 21.06 18.08 8.08
C ALA A 55 19.77 18.87 8.40
N TYR A 56 18.90 18.99 7.43
CA TYR A 56 17.55 19.52 7.62
C TYR A 56 16.60 18.35 7.83
N ARG A 57 15.69 18.50 8.78
CA ARG A 57 14.58 17.56 8.97
C ARG A 57 13.38 18.20 8.33
N PHE A 58 12.73 17.48 7.45
CA PHE A 58 11.48 17.91 6.85
C PHE A 58 10.33 17.28 7.63
N SER A 59 9.31 18.05 7.92
CA SER A 59 8.02 17.52 8.36
C SER A 59 6.96 17.91 7.31
N PHE A 60 5.99 17.06 7.14
CA PHE A 60 4.93 17.27 6.16
C PHE A 60 3.59 17.44 6.87
N GLU A 61 2.73 18.24 6.28
CA GLU A 61 1.36 18.41 6.72
C GLU A 61 0.45 18.33 5.49
N ILE A 62 -0.72 17.74 5.67
CA ILE A 62 -1.71 17.62 4.61
C ILE A 62 -2.91 18.44 5.00
N TYR A 63 -3.41 19.20 4.06
CA TYR A 63 -4.62 20.02 4.20
C TYR A 63 -5.56 19.75 3.05
N TYR A 64 -6.85 19.92 3.28
CA TYR A 64 -7.83 19.95 2.21
C TYR A 64 -8.73 21.18 2.33
N SER A 65 -9.32 21.58 1.20
CA SER A 65 -10.29 22.68 1.09
C SER A 65 -11.28 22.41 -0.05
N THR A 66 -12.52 22.85 0.12
CA THR A 66 -13.53 22.84 -0.94
C THR A 66 -13.65 24.18 -1.67
N ASP A 67 -13.10 25.26 -1.11
CA ASP A 67 -13.26 26.65 -1.61
C ASP A 67 -11.92 27.38 -1.80
N CYS A 68 -10.79 26.77 -1.44
CA CYS A 68 -9.46 27.36 -1.41
C CYS A 68 -9.28 28.53 -0.43
N VAL A 69 -10.24 28.77 0.44
CA VAL A 69 -10.24 29.88 1.43
C VAL A 69 -9.96 29.31 2.82
N GLU A 70 -10.77 28.36 3.23
CA GLU A 70 -10.60 27.66 4.51
C GLU A 70 -9.94 26.31 4.29
N TRP A 71 -8.86 26.05 5.04
CA TRP A 71 -8.08 24.83 4.93
C TRP A 71 -8.19 24.02 6.21
N THR A 72 -8.63 22.78 6.06
CA THR A 72 -8.72 21.82 7.15
C THR A 72 -7.48 20.93 7.12
N LYS A 73 -6.80 20.84 8.26
CA LYS A 73 -5.66 19.95 8.42
C LYS A 73 -6.14 18.51 8.57
N VAL A 74 -5.52 17.60 7.85
CA VAL A 74 -5.71 16.16 8.04
C VAL A 74 -4.86 15.72 9.23
N GLU A 75 -5.50 15.38 10.33
CA GLU A 75 -4.82 14.93 11.54
C GLU A 75 -4.55 13.43 11.45
N ASN A 76 -3.28 13.07 11.44
CA ASN A 76 -2.83 11.68 11.49
C ASN A 76 -1.42 11.60 12.08
N ASP A 77 -1.21 10.67 13.02
CA ASP A 77 0.09 10.50 13.67
C ASP A 77 1.13 9.85 12.75
N ILE A 78 0.70 9.10 11.74
CA ILE A 78 1.59 8.45 10.77
C ILE A 78 2.24 9.50 9.86
N ILE A 79 1.51 10.54 9.43
CA ILE A 79 2.07 11.64 8.61
C ILE A 79 3.26 12.30 9.31
N LYS A 80 3.23 12.35 10.64
CA LYS A 80 4.33 12.91 11.45
C LYS A 80 5.61 12.06 11.38
N SER A 81 5.54 10.83 10.92
CA SER A 81 6.68 9.90 10.82
C SER A 81 7.42 9.96 9.47
N PHE A 82 6.87 10.64 8.45
CA PHE A 82 7.54 10.78 7.16
C PHE A 82 8.75 11.70 7.27
N TYR A 83 9.93 11.13 7.15
CA TYR A 83 11.19 11.84 7.21
C TYR A 83 12.00 11.58 5.94
N GLY A 84 12.29 12.66 5.22
CA GLY A 84 13.35 12.66 4.21
C GLY A 84 12.94 12.32 2.78
N ASP A 85 11.92 11.52 2.54
CA ASP A 85 11.56 11.05 1.19
C ASP A 85 10.42 11.84 0.52
N GLY A 86 9.84 12.79 1.22
CA GLY A 86 8.72 13.61 0.72
C GLY A 86 7.36 12.93 0.89
N ILE A 87 6.31 13.68 0.58
CA ILE A 87 4.95 13.15 0.45
C ILE A 87 4.65 12.99 -1.03
N ASN A 88 4.24 11.79 -1.40
CA ASN A 88 3.69 11.51 -2.71
C ASN A 88 2.18 11.33 -2.58
N MET A 89 1.40 12.17 -3.26
CA MET A 89 -0.04 12.06 -3.35
C MET A 89 -0.43 11.73 -4.78
N GLN A 90 -1.28 10.73 -4.98
CA GLN A 90 -1.78 10.33 -6.29
C GLN A 90 -3.25 9.96 -6.21
N LYS A 91 -4.04 10.46 -7.15
CA LYS A 91 -5.41 10.01 -7.34
C LYS A 91 -5.40 8.67 -8.09
N ILE A 92 -5.99 7.65 -7.46
CA ILE A 92 -6.21 6.33 -8.06
C ILE A 92 -7.71 6.09 -8.06
N ASN A 93 -8.30 6.00 -9.25
CA ASN A 93 -9.74 5.99 -9.40
C ASN A 93 -10.34 7.20 -8.66
N ASP A 94 -11.25 7.00 -7.71
CA ASP A 94 -11.85 8.07 -6.92
C ASP A 94 -11.31 8.16 -5.49
N LYS A 95 -10.12 7.56 -5.23
CA LYS A 95 -9.47 7.57 -3.92
C LYS A 95 -8.16 8.33 -3.97
N LEU A 96 -7.78 8.96 -2.86
CA LEU A 96 -6.48 9.60 -2.71
C LEU A 96 -5.51 8.64 -2.03
N PHE A 97 -4.44 8.30 -2.74
CA PHE A 97 -3.32 7.53 -2.23
C PHE A 97 -2.21 8.48 -1.78
N ILE A 98 -1.76 8.34 -0.54
CA ILE A 98 -0.74 9.18 0.06
C ILE A 98 0.35 8.28 0.63
N ASN A 99 1.47 8.15 -0.08
CA ASN A 99 2.48 7.13 0.19
C ASN A 99 1.82 5.74 0.30
N HIS A 100 1.81 5.12 1.48
CA HIS A 100 1.16 3.82 1.74
C HIS A 100 -0.22 3.93 2.39
N MET A 101 -0.82 5.12 2.42
CA MET A 101 -2.14 5.34 3.03
C MET A 101 -3.20 5.64 1.98
N LEU A 102 -4.44 5.26 2.28
CA LEU A 102 -5.63 5.65 1.54
C LEU A 102 -6.43 6.70 2.34
N TYR A 103 -6.83 7.77 1.67
CA TYR A 103 -7.86 8.69 2.20
C TYR A 103 -9.21 8.23 1.70
N SER A 104 -10.08 7.84 2.61
CA SER A 104 -11.46 7.43 2.35
C SER A 104 -12.35 7.83 3.53
N ASP A 105 -13.57 8.28 3.25
CA ASP A 105 -14.57 8.64 4.27
C ASP A 105 -14.04 9.63 5.33
N ASP A 106 -13.34 10.66 4.86
CA ASP A 106 -12.69 11.70 5.67
C ASP A 106 -11.63 11.19 6.67
N LYS A 107 -11.08 10.01 6.42
CA LYS A 107 -10.02 9.40 7.22
C LYS A 107 -8.84 8.95 6.37
N LEU A 108 -7.67 8.97 6.96
CA LEU A 108 -6.50 8.28 6.45
C LEU A 108 -6.48 6.87 7.04
N ILE A 109 -6.42 5.90 6.17
CA ILE A 109 -6.37 4.47 6.50
C ILE A 109 -4.97 3.99 6.12
N ASP A 110 -4.25 3.42 7.06
CA ASP A 110 -2.95 2.82 6.80
C ASP A 110 -3.11 1.49 6.04
N ILE A 111 -2.20 1.22 5.11
CA ILE A 111 -2.14 -0.06 4.41
C ILE A 111 -0.88 -0.78 4.89
N LYS A 112 -1.07 -1.90 5.57
CA LYS A 112 0.03 -2.78 5.97
C LYS A 112 0.29 -3.78 4.85
N TYR A 113 1.46 -3.71 4.24
CA TYR A 113 1.86 -4.59 3.15
C TYR A 113 2.64 -5.81 3.65
N GLU A 114 2.42 -6.95 2.99
CA GLU A 114 3.13 -8.21 3.32
C GLU A 114 4.62 -8.15 2.96
N ALA A 115 4.95 -7.56 1.82
CA ALA A 115 6.33 -7.50 1.35
C ALA A 115 6.86 -6.09 1.22
N HIS A 116 6.39 -5.33 0.24
CA HIS A 116 6.94 -4.03 -0.13
C HIS A 116 5.96 -2.91 0.18
N GLU A 117 6.42 -1.92 0.95
CA GLU A 117 5.67 -0.71 1.26
C GLU A 117 5.99 0.37 0.21
N PRO A 118 5.03 0.74 -0.65
CA PRO A 118 5.26 1.72 -1.70
C PRO A 118 5.46 3.13 -1.13
N CYS A 119 6.46 3.85 -1.62
CA CYS A 119 6.77 5.19 -1.14
C CYS A 119 6.94 6.23 -2.25
N ARG A 120 7.30 5.84 -3.47
CA ARG A 120 7.54 6.77 -4.60
C ARG A 120 6.82 6.31 -5.85
N VAL A 121 5.54 6.54 -5.90
CA VAL A 121 4.71 6.11 -7.01
C VAL A 121 4.58 7.19 -8.08
N SER A 122 4.55 6.77 -9.33
CA SER A 122 4.24 7.58 -10.51
C SER A 122 2.91 7.15 -11.09
N LYS A 123 2.13 8.09 -11.62
CA LYS A 123 0.89 7.76 -12.31
C LYS A 123 1.17 7.34 -13.76
N VAL A 124 0.63 6.20 -14.16
CA VAL A 124 0.74 5.64 -15.51
C VAL A 124 -0.65 5.16 -15.95
N GLY A 125 -1.36 5.98 -16.69
CA GLY A 125 -2.75 5.73 -17.08
C GLY A 125 -3.69 5.63 -15.88
N SER A 126 -4.38 4.50 -15.78
CA SER A 126 -5.25 4.14 -14.65
C SER A 126 -4.53 3.43 -13.51
N TYR A 127 -3.21 3.31 -13.59
CA TYR A 127 -2.37 2.66 -12.59
C TYR A 127 -1.44 3.66 -11.92
N ILE A 128 -0.98 3.30 -10.73
CA ILE A 128 0.25 3.83 -10.15
C ILE A 128 1.36 2.82 -10.35
N CYS A 129 2.56 3.31 -10.51
CA CYS A 129 3.75 2.51 -10.75
C CYS A 129 4.86 2.95 -9.80
N GLU A 130 5.55 1.99 -9.22
CA GLU A 130 6.78 2.19 -8.46
C GLU A 130 7.92 1.35 -9.00
N VAL A 131 9.13 1.86 -8.86
CA VAL A 131 10.35 1.13 -9.16
C VAL A 131 10.83 0.46 -7.89
N VAL A 132 10.78 -0.86 -7.87
CA VAL A 132 11.17 -1.64 -6.69
C VAL A 132 12.66 -1.99 -6.77
N PRO A 133 13.43 -1.75 -5.70
CA PRO A 133 14.84 -2.13 -5.64
C PRO A 133 15.06 -3.64 -5.79
N ASP A 134 16.05 -4.03 -6.60
CA ASP A 134 16.39 -5.42 -6.95
C ASP A 134 16.63 -6.35 -5.72
N ASN A 135 17.04 -5.78 -4.59
CA ASN A 135 17.39 -6.55 -3.38
C ASN A 135 16.20 -7.27 -2.75
N GLU A 136 14.97 -6.83 -3.01
CA GLU A 136 13.76 -7.38 -2.38
C GLU A 136 13.22 -8.59 -3.16
N TYR A 137 13.37 -8.61 -4.48
CA TYR A 137 12.78 -9.66 -5.33
C TYR A 137 13.78 -10.72 -5.84
N LYS A 138 15.07 -10.63 -5.47
CA LYS A 138 16.14 -11.60 -5.83
C LYS A 138 16.16 -11.98 -7.31
N THR A 139 15.82 -11.05 -8.18
CA THR A 139 15.94 -11.23 -9.62
C THR A 139 17.39 -10.97 -10.02
N GLU A 140 17.98 -11.81 -10.84
CA GLU A 140 19.37 -11.65 -11.29
C GLU A 140 19.51 -10.38 -12.14
N ASN A 141 19.75 -9.23 -11.52
CA ASN A 141 20.05 -7.93 -12.12
C ASN A 141 18.93 -7.29 -12.98
N ASN A 142 17.67 -7.59 -12.73
CA ASN A 142 16.57 -6.94 -13.43
C ASN A 142 15.86 -5.95 -12.52
N THR A 143 15.52 -4.81 -13.05
CA THR A 143 14.64 -3.84 -12.40
C THR A 143 13.21 -4.39 -12.37
N VAL A 144 12.50 -4.19 -11.29
CA VAL A 144 11.09 -4.59 -11.16
C VAL A 144 10.23 -3.33 -11.09
N LEU A 145 9.21 -3.28 -11.93
CA LEU A 145 8.14 -2.28 -11.82
C LEU A 145 6.95 -2.90 -11.09
N ALA A 146 6.53 -2.28 -10.03
CA ALA A 146 5.30 -2.63 -9.32
C ALA A 146 4.16 -1.72 -9.80
N PHE A 147 3.04 -2.29 -10.18
CA PHE A 147 1.85 -1.55 -10.61
C PHE A 147 0.65 -1.89 -9.75
N SER A 148 -0.17 -0.90 -9.45
CA SER A 148 -1.44 -1.07 -8.76
C SER A 148 -2.52 -0.18 -9.36
N ASN A 149 -3.78 -0.64 -9.32
CA ASN A 149 -4.95 0.16 -9.71
C ASN A 149 -5.82 0.56 -8.51
N ASP A 150 -5.49 0.14 -7.31
CA ASP A 150 -6.23 0.45 -6.09
C ASP A 150 -5.34 0.87 -4.91
N GLY A 151 -4.02 0.75 -5.07
CA GLY A 151 -3.02 1.03 -4.04
C GLY A 151 -2.85 -0.08 -3.00
N VAL A 152 -3.63 -1.16 -3.07
CA VAL A 152 -3.60 -2.27 -2.09
C VAL A 152 -2.92 -3.51 -2.68
N TYR A 153 -3.31 -3.89 -3.90
CA TYR A 153 -2.75 -5.06 -4.58
C TYR A 153 -1.83 -4.63 -5.71
N TRP A 154 -0.64 -5.25 -5.77
CA TRP A 154 0.42 -4.89 -6.67
C TRP A 154 0.81 -6.03 -7.61
N ALA A 155 0.93 -5.72 -8.89
CA ALA A 155 1.50 -6.62 -9.89
C ALA A 155 2.96 -6.25 -10.15
N TYR A 156 3.85 -7.23 -10.08
CA TYR A 156 5.28 -7.05 -10.26
C TYR A 156 5.69 -7.51 -11.67
N LEU A 157 6.26 -6.60 -12.43
CA LEU A 157 6.75 -6.83 -13.80
C LEU A 157 8.27 -6.67 -13.83
N PRO A 158 9.05 -7.76 -13.92
CA PRO A 158 10.47 -7.67 -14.16
C PRO A 158 10.74 -7.12 -15.56
N ILE A 159 11.63 -6.15 -15.67
CA ILE A 159 12.06 -5.55 -16.92
C ILE A 159 13.55 -5.77 -17.13
N ASP A 160 13.97 -6.08 -18.36
CA ASP A 160 15.40 -6.30 -18.70
C ASP A 160 16.12 -4.96 -18.93
N ILE A 161 16.11 -4.12 -17.90
CA ILE A 161 16.85 -2.86 -17.87
C ILE A 161 17.85 -2.93 -16.72
N LYS A 162 19.12 -2.87 -17.07
CA LYS A 162 20.23 -2.90 -16.09
C LYS A 162 20.56 -1.48 -15.62
N THR A 163 19.66 -0.87 -14.89
CA THR A 163 19.90 0.41 -14.26
C THR A 163 19.44 0.38 -12.81
N ASN A 164 20.22 0.97 -11.93
CA ASN A 164 19.88 1.07 -10.50
C ASN A 164 19.21 2.41 -10.17
N VAL A 165 18.89 3.25 -11.16
CA VAL A 165 18.47 4.62 -10.90
C VAL A 165 17.43 5.07 -11.92
N ILE A 166 16.28 4.42 -11.92
CA ILE A 166 15.11 4.93 -12.64
C ILE A 166 14.61 6.16 -11.90
N GLN A 167 14.45 7.26 -12.65
CA GLN A 167 13.98 8.54 -12.13
C GLN A 167 12.48 8.66 -12.22
N LYS A 168 11.89 8.14 -13.30
CA LYS A 168 10.47 8.30 -13.57
C LYS A 168 9.95 7.22 -14.51
N VAL A 169 8.69 6.85 -14.29
CA VAL A 169 7.89 6.05 -15.23
C VAL A 169 6.66 6.86 -15.58
N PHE A 170 6.36 7.02 -16.87
CA PHE A 170 5.21 7.80 -17.33
C PHE A 170 4.68 7.30 -18.67
N GLU A 171 3.45 7.67 -19.01
CA GLU A 171 2.88 7.34 -20.32
C GLU A 171 3.07 8.50 -21.31
N LEU A 172 3.34 8.16 -22.56
CA LEU A 172 3.42 9.09 -23.67
C LEU A 172 2.70 8.49 -24.90
N GLY A 173 1.48 8.92 -25.14
CA GLY A 173 0.64 8.34 -26.19
C GLY A 173 0.33 6.86 -25.91
N ASP A 174 0.74 5.97 -26.81
CA ASP A 174 0.56 4.53 -26.68
C ASP A 174 1.78 3.80 -26.09
N GLU A 175 2.69 4.56 -25.50
CA GLU A 175 3.94 4.05 -24.95
C GLU A 175 4.04 4.29 -23.44
N ILE A 176 4.73 3.39 -22.73
CA ILE A 176 5.23 3.60 -21.38
C ILE A 176 6.70 3.93 -21.49
N VAL A 177 7.10 5.06 -20.94
CA VAL A 177 8.47 5.56 -20.95
C VAL A 177 9.07 5.41 -19.54
N ILE A 178 10.26 4.83 -19.51
CA ILE A 178 11.07 4.70 -18.31
C ILE A 178 12.30 5.58 -18.51
N GLU A 179 12.48 6.55 -17.63
CA GLU A 179 13.59 7.50 -17.65
C GLU A 179 14.62 7.11 -16.58
N ASP A 180 15.87 6.94 -17.01
CA ASP A 180 17.02 6.93 -16.10
C ASP A 180 17.87 8.19 -16.30
N TYR A 181 19.01 8.31 -15.66
CA TYR A 181 19.90 9.49 -15.79
C TYR A 181 20.46 9.73 -17.18
N ARG A 182 20.44 8.74 -18.06
CA ARG A 182 21.18 8.78 -19.34
C ARG A 182 20.32 8.40 -20.53
N ASP A 183 19.36 7.50 -20.30
CA ASP A 183 18.64 6.84 -21.37
C ASP A 183 17.12 6.84 -21.10
N TYR A 184 16.37 6.67 -22.18
CA TYR A 184 14.93 6.43 -22.15
C TYR A 184 14.66 5.04 -22.72
N TYR A 185 13.86 4.27 -22.01
CA TYR A 185 13.38 2.96 -22.46
C TYR A 185 11.89 3.07 -22.73
N VAL A 186 11.44 2.44 -23.80
CA VAL A 186 10.06 2.57 -24.28
C VAL A 186 9.46 1.19 -24.45
N GLY A 187 8.26 1.00 -23.95
CA GLY A 187 7.47 -0.23 -24.09
C GLY A 187 6.04 0.07 -24.56
N ASP A 188 5.44 -0.89 -25.24
CA ASP A 188 4.05 -0.80 -25.68
C ASP A 188 3.12 -0.80 -24.47
N LYS A 189 2.28 0.23 -24.35
CA LYS A 189 1.37 0.42 -23.23
C LYS A 189 0.31 -0.68 -23.13
N GLU A 190 -0.25 -1.10 -24.26
CA GLU A 190 -1.30 -2.11 -24.25
C GLU A 190 -0.75 -3.49 -23.88
N GLU A 191 0.46 -3.80 -24.29
CA GLU A 191 1.14 -5.03 -23.88
C GLU A 191 1.34 -5.06 -22.35
N VAL A 192 1.84 -3.97 -21.75
CA VAL A 192 2.01 -3.84 -20.29
C VAL A 192 0.65 -3.93 -19.60
N PHE A 193 -0.34 -3.16 -20.06
CA PHE A 193 -1.66 -3.15 -19.42
C PHE A 193 -2.41 -4.47 -19.56
N SER A 194 -2.18 -5.22 -20.63
CA SER A 194 -2.72 -6.58 -20.78
C SER A 194 -2.17 -7.51 -19.69
N GLN A 195 -0.85 -7.48 -19.45
CA GLN A 195 -0.24 -8.27 -18.39
C GLN A 195 -0.76 -7.84 -16.99
N LEU A 196 -0.98 -6.55 -16.76
CA LEU A 196 -1.53 -6.05 -15.49
C LEU A 196 -2.96 -6.53 -15.26
N ARG A 197 -3.81 -6.53 -16.30
CA ARG A 197 -5.18 -7.06 -16.20
C ARG A 197 -5.24 -8.55 -15.87
N GLU A 198 -4.22 -9.31 -16.25
CA GLU A 198 -4.12 -10.73 -15.89
C GLU A 198 -3.63 -10.97 -14.47
N LYS A 199 -2.76 -10.09 -13.97
CA LYS A 199 -2.11 -10.23 -12.67
C LYS A 199 -2.88 -9.57 -11.52
N LEU A 200 -3.53 -8.43 -11.78
CA LEU A 200 -4.30 -7.72 -10.76
C LEU A 200 -5.72 -8.28 -10.64
N PRO A 201 -6.28 -8.39 -9.45
CA PRO A 201 -7.62 -8.91 -9.26
C PRO A 201 -8.68 -7.96 -9.86
N ASN A 202 -9.60 -8.52 -10.67
CA ASN A 202 -10.69 -7.75 -11.28
C ASN A 202 -11.78 -7.33 -10.28
N ASN A 203 -11.93 -8.07 -9.19
CA ASN A 203 -12.95 -7.84 -8.15
C ASN A 203 -12.37 -8.21 -6.80
N PRO A 204 -11.43 -7.40 -6.29
CA PRO A 204 -10.68 -7.73 -5.11
C PRO A 204 -11.55 -7.87 -3.86
N VAL A 205 -11.09 -8.69 -2.95
CA VAL A 205 -11.58 -8.77 -1.58
C VAL A 205 -10.56 -8.09 -0.70
N TYR A 206 -10.99 -7.16 0.12
CA TYR A 206 -10.14 -6.49 1.07
C TYR A 206 -10.25 -7.10 2.46
N VAL A 207 -9.21 -6.96 3.25
CA VAL A 207 -9.22 -7.32 4.66
C VAL A 207 -8.81 -6.10 5.46
N LYS A 208 -9.66 -5.70 6.37
CA LYS A 208 -9.39 -4.65 7.34
C LYS A 208 -9.12 -5.30 8.70
N PHE A 209 -7.97 -5.05 9.29
CA PHE A 209 -7.60 -5.51 10.61
C PHE A 209 -7.55 -4.31 11.56
N ASN A 210 -8.49 -4.24 12.49
CA ASN A 210 -8.78 -3.03 13.25
C ASN A 210 -9.04 -1.85 12.30
N ASP A 211 -8.17 -0.84 12.29
CA ASP A 211 -8.33 0.35 11.44
C ASP A 211 -7.49 0.29 10.15
N ASP A 212 -6.60 -0.69 10.00
CA ASP A 212 -5.66 -0.79 8.88
C ASP A 212 -6.16 -1.74 7.78
N ILE A 213 -5.82 -1.46 6.52
CA ILE A 213 -6.05 -2.39 5.40
C ILE A 213 -4.81 -3.29 5.28
N LEU A 214 -5.03 -4.59 5.07
CA LEU A 214 -3.95 -5.54 4.81
C LEU A 214 -3.72 -5.73 3.32
N GLY A 215 -2.55 -5.34 2.84
CA GLY A 215 -2.08 -5.52 1.47
C GLY A 215 -1.30 -6.82 1.32
N PHE A 216 -1.99 -7.90 0.95
CA PHE A 216 -1.37 -9.21 0.74
C PHE A 216 -0.69 -9.29 -0.64
N ASP A 217 0.42 -10.01 -0.72
CA ASP A 217 1.07 -10.34 -2.00
C ASP A 217 0.19 -11.23 -2.88
N GLU A 218 -0.49 -12.21 -2.28
CA GLU A 218 -1.50 -13.03 -2.93
C GLU A 218 -2.88 -12.55 -2.46
N PRO A 219 -3.73 -12.02 -3.34
CA PRO A 219 -5.03 -11.47 -2.95
C PRO A 219 -5.94 -12.52 -2.30
N PRO A 220 -6.77 -12.14 -1.28
CA PRO A 220 -7.81 -13.00 -0.76
C PRO A 220 -8.78 -13.47 -1.83
N ILE A 221 -9.27 -14.70 -1.67
CA ILE A 221 -10.26 -15.31 -2.57
C ILE A 221 -11.53 -15.68 -1.80
N ILE A 222 -12.65 -15.82 -2.54
CA ILE A 222 -13.88 -16.38 -1.99
C ILE A 222 -14.08 -17.78 -2.55
N GLU A 223 -14.16 -18.78 -1.67
CA GLU A 223 -14.47 -20.17 -2.01
C GLU A 223 -15.65 -20.63 -1.16
N ASP A 224 -16.71 -21.14 -1.78
CA ASP A 224 -17.93 -21.63 -1.12
C ASP A 224 -18.51 -20.67 -0.05
N GLY A 225 -18.46 -19.36 -0.32
CA GLY A 225 -18.94 -18.31 0.57
C GLY A 225 -18.00 -17.95 1.74
N SER A 226 -16.83 -18.57 1.80
CA SER A 226 -15.78 -18.27 2.79
C SER A 226 -14.66 -17.45 2.17
N THR A 227 -14.19 -16.42 2.88
CA THR A 227 -13.02 -15.65 2.50
C THR A 227 -11.76 -16.40 2.96
N LEU A 228 -10.91 -16.77 2.00
CA LEU A 228 -9.59 -17.34 2.28
C LEU A 228 -8.52 -16.27 2.09
N VAL A 229 -7.58 -16.21 3.02
CA VAL A 229 -6.50 -15.22 3.07
C VAL A 229 -5.14 -15.90 3.24
N PRO A 230 -4.03 -15.29 2.76
CA PRO A 230 -2.69 -15.75 3.09
C PRO A 230 -2.46 -15.80 4.60
N MET A 231 -2.18 -17.00 5.11
CA MET A 231 -2.16 -17.27 6.54
C MET A 231 -1.11 -16.46 7.30
N ARG A 232 0.13 -16.47 6.80
CA ARG A 232 1.28 -15.97 7.56
C ARG A 232 1.15 -14.50 7.91
N PHE A 233 0.90 -13.68 6.92
CA PHE A 233 0.79 -12.23 7.11
C PHE A 233 -0.35 -11.85 8.05
N LEU A 234 -1.54 -12.48 7.91
CA LEU A 234 -2.65 -12.25 8.82
C LEU A 234 -2.28 -12.56 10.27
N PHE A 235 -1.67 -13.72 10.51
CA PHE A 235 -1.28 -14.11 11.85
C PHE A 235 -0.16 -13.26 12.44
N GLU A 236 0.78 -12.79 11.62
CA GLU A 236 1.80 -11.83 12.05
C GLU A 236 1.16 -10.52 12.51
N GLN A 237 0.14 -10.01 11.79
CA GLN A 237 -0.61 -8.82 12.22
C GLN A 237 -1.39 -9.04 13.53
N MET A 238 -1.82 -10.27 13.79
CA MET A 238 -2.45 -10.67 15.06
C MET A 238 -1.45 -10.88 16.20
N GLY A 239 -0.15 -10.84 15.92
CA GLY A 239 0.90 -11.14 16.89
C GLY A 239 1.04 -12.65 17.20
N ALA A 240 0.64 -13.51 16.28
CA ALA A 240 0.74 -14.95 16.42
C ALA A 240 2.08 -15.49 15.92
N ASP A 241 2.62 -16.49 16.61
CA ASP A 241 3.69 -17.33 16.10
C ASP A 241 3.11 -18.39 15.17
N VAL A 242 3.75 -18.57 13.99
CA VAL A 242 3.32 -19.54 12.97
C VAL A 242 4.41 -20.55 12.70
N GLU A 243 4.10 -21.82 12.93
CA GLU A 243 4.98 -22.97 12.62
C GLU A 243 4.40 -23.76 11.44
N TRP A 244 5.28 -24.23 10.56
CA TRP A 244 4.92 -25.07 9.41
C TRP A 244 5.71 -26.37 9.43
N ASP A 245 5.00 -27.50 9.44
CA ASP A 245 5.56 -28.82 9.26
C ASP A 245 5.35 -29.28 7.81
N SER A 246 6.43 -29.35 7.05
CA SER A 246 6.41 -29.73 5.65
C SER A 246 6.17 -31.23 5.42
N GLU A 247 6.47 -32.09 6.39
CA GLU A 247 6.28 -33.56 6.27
C GLU A 247 4.78 -33.90 6.39
N THR A 248 4.10 -33.26 7.32
CA THR A 248 2.66 -33.49 7.57
C THR A 248 1.77 -32.47 6.84
N GLN A 249 2.35 -31.46 6.19
CA GLN A 249 1.63 -30.32 5.61
C GLN A 249 0.68 -29.64 6.60
N THR A 250 1.15 -29.46 7.82
CA THR A 250 0.38 -28.94 8.94
C THR A 250 0.93 -27.59 9.37
N ALA A 251 0.03 -26.63 9.53
CA ALA A 251 0.32 -25.34 10.13
C ALA A 251 -0.21 -25.29 11.55
N THR A 252 0.56 -24.64 12.43
CA THR A 252 0.13 -24.30 13.79
C THR A 252 0.35 -22.83 14.02
N ALA A 253 -0.71 -22.11 14.37
CA ALA A 253 -0.62 -20.71 14.79
C ALA A 253 -0.93 -20.61 16.28
N THR A 254 -0.12 -19.83 17.00
CA THR A 254 -0.23 -19.69 18.47
C THR A 254 -0.22 -18.23 18.88
N ILE A 255 -1.22 -17.81 19.65
CA ILE A 255 -1.28 -16.52 20.34
C ILE A 255 -1.53 -16.81 21.83
N GLU A 256 -0.65 -16.35 22.70
CA GLU A 256 -0.76 -16.57 24.16
C GLU A 256 -1.00 -18.05 24.50
N ASN A 257 -2.23 -18.38 24.93
CA ASN A 257 -2.66 -19.74 25.28
C ASN A 257 -3.64 -20.36 24.27
N LYS A 258 -3.80 -19.75 23.09
CA LYS A 258 -4.64 -20.24 22.00
C LYS A 258 -3.76 -20.78 20.88
N ALA A 259 -4.04 -22.00 20.44
CA ALA A 259 -3.35 -22.65 19.33
C ALA A 259 -4.37 -23.21 18.36
N VAL A 260 -4.20 -22.92 17.08
CA VAL A 260 -4.98 -23.49 15.99
C VAL A 260 -4.06 -24.30 15.10
N THR A 261 -4.39 -25.57 14.89
CA THR A 261 -3.63 -26.50 14.05
C THR A 261 -4.51 -27.06 12.95
N PHE A 262 -4.07 -27.03 11.71
CA PHE A 262 -4.79 -27.55 10.55
C PHE A 262 -3.83 -28.03 9.47
N SER A 263 -4.31 -28.89 8.56
CA SER A 263 -3.54 -29.37 7.41
C SER A 263 -4.15 -28.87 6.09
N ILE A 264 -3.34 -28.77 5.04
CA ILE A 264 -3.79 -28.42 3.70
C ILE A 264 -4.83 -29.46 3.21
N ASP A 265 -5.84 -29.00 2.45
CA ASP A 265 -6.90 -29.78 1.87
C ASP A 265 -7.74 -30.60 2.88
N ASN A 266 -7.72 -30.22 4.15
CA ASN A 266 -8.45 -30.89 5.20
C ASN A 266 -9.30 -29.90 6.01
N VAL A 267 -10.60 -30.17 6.11
CA VAL A 267 -11.51 -29.34 6.92
C VAL A 267 -11.38 -29.59 8.43
N ASN A 268 -10.74 -30.70 8.84
CA ASN A 268 -10.55 -30.97 10.25
C ASN A 268 -9.36 -30.15 10.77
N ALA A 269 -9.62 -29.47 11.88
CA ALA A 269 -8.64 -28.66 12.58
C ALA A 269 -8.62 -29.01 14.07
N ARG A 270 -7.73 -28.40 14.80
CA ARG A 270 -7.66 -28.50 16.27
C ARG A 270 -7.54 -27.10 16.87
N ILE A 271 -8.30 -26.84 17.91
CA ILE A 271 -8.20 -25.64 18.75
C ILE A 271 -7.76 -26.09 20.14
N ASN A 272 -6.57 -25.68 20.56
CA ASN A 272 -5.97 -26.16 21.84
C ASN A 272 -6.06 -27.68 21.98
N ASN A 273 -5.67 -28.41 20.92
CA ASN A 273 -5.74 -29.87 20.81
C ASN A 273 -7.16 -30.50 20.80
N LYS A 274 -8.23 -29.71 20.86
CA LYS A 274 -9.60 -30.21 20.74
C LYS A 274 -10.01 -30.22 19.26
N PRO A 275 -10.72 -31.26 18.80
CA PRO A 275 -11.22 -31.32 17.43
C PRO A 275 -12.12 -30.12 17.10
N ALA A 276 -11.92 -29.54 15.93
CA ALA A 276 -12.73 -28.49 15.32
C ALA A 276 -12.87 -28.74 13.83
N LYS A 277 -13.79 -28.05 13.17
CA LYS A 277 -14.03 -28.19 11.74
C LYS A 277 -14.16 -26.83 11.07
N MET A 278 -13.42 -26.63 9.98
CA MET A 278 -13.54 -25.49 9.10
C MET A 278 -14.68 -25.68 8.11
N ASP A 279 -15.28 -24.60 7.64
CA ASP A 279 -16.34 -24.65 6.61
C ASP A 279 -15.74 -25.05 5.25
N VAL A 280 -14.59 -24.51 4.91
CA VAL A 280 -13.77 -24.87 3.75
C VAL A 280 -12.34 -25.21 4.21
N PRO A 281 -11.63 -26.11 3.53
CA PRO A 281 -10.27 -26.46 3.91
C PRO A 281 -9.27 -25.33 3.58
N ALA A 282 -8.14 -25.31 4.26
CA ALA A 282 -6.99 -24.52 3.84
C ALA A 282 -6.48 -25.01 2.47
N ARG A 283 -6.02 -24.08 1.63
CA ARG A 283 -5.55 -24.32 0.26
C ARG A 283 -4.14 -23.82 0.05
N LEU A 284 -3.43 -24.44 -0.85
CA LEU A 284 -2.17 -23.90 -1.38
C LEU A 284 -2.46 -23.20 -2.72
N VAL A 285 -2.31 -21.86 -2.77
CA VAL A 285 -2.51 -21.05 -3.98
C VAL A 285 -1.22 -20.27 -4.24
N ASN A 286 -0.64 -20.42 -5.42
CA ASN A 286 0.61 -19.73 -5.82
C ASN A 286 1.74 -19.80 -4.76
N GLY A 287 1.84 -20.93 -4.05
CA GLY A 287 2.84 -21.15 -2.99
C GLY A 287 2.48 -20.54 -1.63
N LYS A 288 1.34 -19.86 -1.51
CA LYS A 288 0.83 -19.34 -0.23
C LYS A 288 -0.24 -20.27 0.36
N THR A 289 -0.20 -20.46 1.65
CA THR A 289 -1.25 -21.19 2.39
C THR A 289 -2.42 -20.25 2.65
N MET A 290 -3.52 -20.47 1.92
CA MET A 290 -4.77 -19.72 2.07
C MET A 290 -5.68 -20.41 3.09
N VAL A 291 -6.25 -19.65 4.00
CA VAL A 291 -7.00 -20.17 5.13
C VAL A 291 -8.32 -19.44 5.34
N PRO A 292 -9.38 -20.12 5.84
CA PRO A 292 -10.66 -19.47 6.12
C PRO A 292 -10.52 -18.40 7.20
N LEU A 293 -10.62 -17.13 6.79
CA LEU A 293 -10.41 -15.97 7.65
C LEU A 293 -11.24 -16.03 8.95
N ARG A 294 -12.56 -16.20 8.80
CA ARG A 294 -13.48 -16.19 9.93
C ARG A 294 -13.16 -17.28 10.95
N PHE A 295 -12.99 -18.53 10.48
CA PHE A 295 -12.68 -19.65 11.37
C PHE A 295 -11.43 -19.38 12.22
N LEU A 296 -10.37 -18.88 11.59
CA LEU A 296 -9.11 -18.65 12.29
C LEU A 296 -9.18 -17.45 13.22
N SER A 297 -9.70 -16.32 12.76
CA SER A 297 -9.78 -15.10 13.54
C SER A 297 -10.65 -15.27 14.79
N GLU A 298 -11.84 -15.85 14.66
CA GLU A 298 -12.74 -16.08 15.80
C GLU A 298 -12.14 -17.04 16.84
N ASN A 299 -11.44 -18.10 16.39
CA ASN A 299 -10.78 -19.02 17.32
C ASN A 299 -9.54 -18.42 17.99
N MET A 300 -8.96 -17.36 17.42
CA MET A 300 -7.91 -16.56 18.03
C MET A 300 -8.47 -15.43 18.92
N GLY A 301 -9.79 -15.19 18.88
CA GLY A 301 -10.49 -14.26 19.78
C GLY A 301 -10.77 -12.90 19.16
N TYR A 302 -10.78 -12.82 17.83
CA TYR A 302 -11.17 -11.64 17.06
C TYR A 302 -12.59 -11.80 16.54
N ASP A 303 -13.32 -10.69 16.44
CA ASP A 303 -14.61 -10.64 15.76
C ASP A 303 -14.43 -10.44 14.25
N VAL A 304 -15.31 -11.06 13.43
CA VAL A 304 -15.22 -10.95 11.97
C VAL A 304 -16.56 -10.58 11.37
N ASP A 305 -16.61 -9.41 10.73
CA ASP A 305 -17.73 -8.90 9.96
C ASP A 305 -17.44 -8.90 8.46
N TRP A 306 -18.48 -8.71 7.65
CA TRP A 306 -18.39 -8.61 6.21
C TRP A 306 -19.18 -7.42 5.69
N ASP A 307 -18.51 -6.50 5.04
CA ASP A 307 -19.13 -5.43 4.26
C ASP A 307 -19.24 -5.86 2.80
N ALA A 308 -20.48 -6.08 2.35
CA ALA A 308 -20.76 -6.56 1.01
C ALA A 308 -20.57 -5.48 -0.07
N ASP A 309 -20.77 -4.21 0.28
CA ASP A 309 -20.70 -3.09 -0.67
C ASP A 309 -19.25 -2.81 -1.04
N SER A 310 -18.36 -2.77 -0.07
CA SER A 310 -16.91 -2.61 -0.29
C SER A 310 -16.16 -3.93 -0.48
N ARG A 311 -16.83 -5.08 -0.35
CA ARG A 311 -16.24 -6.43 -0.38
C ARG A 311 -15.08 -6.59 0.63
N THR A 312 -15.29 -6.07 1.83
CA THR A 312 -14.26 -6.03 2.87
C THR A 312 -14.62 -6.95 4.03
N ALA A 313 -13.71 -7.86 4.36
CA ALA A 313 -13.75 -8.58 5.63
C ALA A 313 -13.11 -7.70 6.71
N ILE A 314 -13.85 -7.51 7.82
CA ILE A 314 -13.44 -6.63 8.92
C ILE A 314 -13.14 -7.51 10.12
N VAL A 315 -11.89 -7.45 10.61
CA VAL A 315 -11.40 -8.20 11.75
C VAL A 315 -11.06 -7.24 12.87
N ASN A 316 -11.70 -7.38 14.02
CA ASN A 316 -11.52 -6.51 15.18
C ASN A 316 -11.08 -7.30 16.41
N SER A 317 -10.21 -6.68 17.22
CA SER A 317 -9.73 -7.24 18.50
C SER A 317 -10.66 -6.92 19.67
#